data_6c6e2821a17670cad89a71f5713c009c
#
_entry.id   6c6e2821a17670cad89a71f5713c009c
#
_cell.length_a   1.000
_cell.length_b   1.000
_cell.length_c   1.000
_cell.angle_alpha   90.00
_cell.angle_beta   90.00
_cell.angle_gamma   90.00
#
_symmetry.space_group_name_H-M   'P 1'
#
loop_
_entity.id
_entity.type
_entity.pdbx_description
1 polymer ?
#
loop_
_entity_poly.entity_id
_entity_poly.type
_entity_poly.pdbx_seq_one_letter_code
_entity_poly.pdbx_strand_id
1 'polypeptide(L)'
;MKNYILFLIIGLLVVNTSCDSWLEETQFDKINSSTLYESEEGLEIGLNGLYGLSRRFFRFNDSDARGAYWFYCATDLAMVRTWNEAEMYRSNMRANAMPAEMWNRPYQMIDRASAIIDAAPGISMQTETRERIVLEARVIRAWAYLRLISTYDNILLDSIPTTPDNAFDEVEYKPASQKDVYAFIDRDLDYAIKHLQYKVDPGIIGLGLARQLRAESAMWQEDYTTAAAQADAIITGGHHKLVGISEIFGNNVNHSESLMAWQFDEVSGGSHTLAGGDGHVLGACFQARFYEITIPGDPVAPIIEEANYGGNAYGWTYPNEYLRSLYDKDKDKRLQFYFYPDTLYGNNPASAYYEKKLPGDPPYSTQLRQYTWSLMKYRDLSKPAKRALSYKPFIAYRLADTYILGAEAHWRKGNTEKALEYLNAIRLRAGLEEATTIDLQAIMDEYARELCFEGKRWFFLKRIGKLVEQVNKYHRFGSTTSSIQGTTMKDYMVRWPIPQAQIDAMGTFPQNPQY
;
A
#
# COMPACT_ATOMS: atom_id res chain seq x y z
N MET A 1 15.59 -53.39 -59.29
CA MET A 1 14.76 -53.02 -58.08
C MET A 1 15.59 -53.06 -56.81
N LYS A 2 16.45 -54.03 -56.52
CA LYS A 2 17.21 -54.04 -55.24
C LYS A 2 18.12 -52.83 -55.02
N ASN A 3 18.75 -52.31 -56.09
CA ASN A 3 19.69 -51.19 -55.97
C ASN A 3 18.97 -49.82 -55.72
N TYR A 4 17.73 -49.67 -56.19
CA TYR A 4 16.94 -48.42 -55.92
C TYR A 4 16.41 -48.35 -54.49
N ILE A 5 16.12 -49.52 -53.92
CA ILE A 5 15.68 -49.58 -52.49
C ILE A 5 16.84 -49.24 -51.57
N LEU A 6 18.05 -49.63 -51.87
CA LEU A 6 19.25 -49.31 -51.09
C LEU A 6 19.54 -47.80 -51.12
N PHE A 7 19.40 -47.14 -52.26
CA PHE A 7 19.56 -45.69 -52.38
C PHE A 7 18.46 -44.92 -51.66
N LEU A 8 17.25 -45.45 -51.64
CA LEU A 8 16.14 -44.85 -50.91
C LEU A 8 16.33 -44.95 -49.38
N ILE A 9 16.87 -46.07 -48.90
CA ILE A 9 17.17 -46.28 -47.47
C ILE A 9 18.36 -45.42 -47.03
N ILE A 10 19.39 -45.26 -47.85
CA ILE A 10 20.53 -44.38 -47.55
C ILE A 10 20.09 -42.92 -47.60
N GLY A 11 19.20 -42.50 -48.51
CA GLY A 11 18.61 -41.16 -48.56
C GLY A 11 17.76 -40.85 -47.34
N LEU A 12 17.01 -41.81 -46.78
CA LEU A 12 16.21 -41.63 -45.56
C LEU A 12 17.07 -41.55 -44.28
N LEU A 13 18.24 -42.17 -44.25
CA LEU A 13 19.16 -42.11 -43.11
C LEU A 13 19.97 -40.80 -43.02
N VAL A 14 20.16 -40.08 -44.12
CA VAL A 14 20.88 -38.80 -44.15
C VAL A 14 19.98 -37.62 -43.74
N VAL A 15 18.65 -37.79 -43.81
CA VAL A 15 17.68 -36.71 -43.43
C VAL A 15 17.47 -36.60 -41.92
N ASN A 16 17.95 -37.55 -41.12
CA ASN A 16 17.80 -37.54 -39.66
C ASN A 16 18.98 -36.93 -38.88
N THR A 17 19.96 -36.35 -39.53
CA THR A 17 20.91 -35.46 -38.83
C THR A 17 20.30 -34.06 -38.75
N SER A 18 19.28 -33.91 -37.93
CA SER A 18 18.80 -32.62 -37.48
C SER A 18 19.90 -31.99 -36.63
N CYS A 19 20.46 -30.89 -37.09
CA CYS A 19 21.33 -30.08 -36.27
C CYS A 19 20.45 -29.43 -35.18
N ASP A 20 20.42 -29.99 -33.99
CA ASP A 20 19.74 -29.38 -32.82
C ASP A 20 20.22 -27.94 -32.56
N SER A 21 21.48 -27.64 -32.91
CA SER A 21 22.06 -26.29 -32.79
C SER A 21 21.49 -25.24 -33.76
N TRP A 22 20.71 -25.65 -34.79
CA TRP A 22 20.05 -24.70 -35.72
C TRP A 22 18.66 -24.31 -35.27
N LEU A 23 18.12 -25.00 -34.27
CA LEU A 23 16.84 -24.72 -33.63
C LEU A 23 17.01 -24.01 -32.29
N GLU A 24 18.21 -23.81 -31.81
CA GLU A 24 18.46 -22.92 -30.67
C GLU A 24 18.30 -21.46 -31.12
N GLU A 25 17.12 -20.94 -30.96
CA GLU A 25 16.81 -19.54 -31.12
C GLU A 25 17.53 -18.76 -30.01
N THR A 26 18.75 -18.34 -30.24
CA THR A 26 19.43 -17.39 -29.37
C THR A 26 18.70 -16.06 -29.49
N GLN A 27 17.75 -15.83 -28.58
CA GLN A 27 17.06 -14.57 -28.46
C GLN A 27 18.02 -13.53 -27.87
N PHE A 28 18.77 -12.84 -28.72
CA PHE A 28 19.71 -11.78 -28.33
C PHE A 28 19.02 -10.54 -27.79
N ASP A 29 17.69 -10.39 -27.98
CA ASP A 29 16.93 -9.19 -27.66
C ASP A 29 16.01 -9.34 -26.44
N LYS A 30 15.96 -10.49 -25.77
CA LYS A 30 15.14 -10.68 -24.57
C LYS A 30 16.01 -11.13 -23.40
N ILE A 31 16.09 -10.28 -22.39
CA ILE A 31 16.59 -10.67 -21.07
C ILE A 31 15.63 -11.74 -20.55
N ASN A 32 16.05 -12.99 -20.49
CA ASN A 32 15.28 -14.05 -19.88
C ASN A 32 15.67 -14.20 -18.39
N SER A 33 14.80 -14.83 -17.60
CA SER A 33 15.03 -14.97 -16.16
C SER A 33 16.29 -15.76 -15.80
N SER A 34 16.79 -16.66 -16.69
CA SER A 34 17.98 -17.47 -16.45
C SER A 34 19.28 -16.68 -16.61
N THR A 35 19.28 -15.62 -17.45
CA THR A 35 20.48 -14.81 -17.71
C THR A 35 20.47 -13.46 -16.98
N LEU A 36 19.28 -13.03 -16.49
CA LEU A 36 19.15 -11.74 -15.82
C LEU A 36 20.06 -11.61 -14.59
N TYR A 37 20.19 -12.65 -13.78
CA TYR A 37 20.92 -12.60 -12.51
C TYR A 37 22.36 -13.12 -12.60
N GLU A 38 22.98 -13.09 -13.79
CA GLU A 38 24.37 -13.54 -14.01
C GLU A 38 25.41 -12.39 -13.98
N SER A 39 24.94 -11.13 -13.80
CA SER A 39 25.81 -9.96 -13.79
C SER A 39 25.36 -8.91 -12.76
N GLU A 40 26.27 -7.98 -12.40
CA GLU A 40 25.95 -6.82 -11.55
C GLU A 40 24.83 -5.98 -12.14
N GLU A 41 24.89 -5.67 -13.44
CA GLU A 41 23.85 -4.93 -14.15
C GLU A 41 22.50 -5.66 -14.11
N GLY A 42 22.50 -6.96 -14.29
CA GLY A 42 21.31 -7.80 -14.22
C GLY A 42 20.67 -7.79 -12.82
N LEU A 43 21.47 -7.82 -11.76
CA LEU A 43 20.97 -7.69 -10.38
C LEU A 43 20.37 -6.31 -10.12
N GLU A 44 20.97 -5.23 -10.63
CA GLU A 44 20.43 -3.86 -10.55
C GLU A 44 19.09 -3.74 -11.29
N ILE A 45 19.00 -4.29 -12.50
CA ILE A 45 17.74 -4.34 -13.28
C ILE A 45 16.68 -5.14 -12.51
N GLY A 46 17.06 -6.28 -11.94
CA GLY A 46 16.18 -7.12 -11.12
C GLY A 46 15.67 -6.38 -9.88
N LEU A 47 16.55 -5.67 -9.16
CA LEU A 47 16.19 -4.86 -8.01
C LEU A 47 15.24 -3.69 -8.40
N ASN A 48 15.53 -2.98 -9.48
CA ASN A 48 14.65 -1.93 -10.00
C ASN A 48 13.28 -2.49 -10.39
N GLY A 49 13.25 -3.68 -11.00
CA GLY A 49 12.02 -4.41 -11.29
C GLY A 49 11.24 -4.80 -10.03
N LEU A 50 11.94 -5.16 -8.96
CA LEU A 50 11.36 -5.49 -7.65
C LEU A 50 10.76 -4.23 -6.99
N TYR A 51 11.42 -3.09 -7.04
CA TYR A 51 10.85 -1.80 -6.62
C TYR A 51 9.61 -1.42 -7.43
N GLY A 52 9.64 -1.61 -8.75
CA GLY A 52 8.50 -1.37 -9.63
C GLY A 52 7.30 -2.24 -9.27
N LEU A 53 7.52 -3.53 -8.99
CA LEU A 53 6.47 -4.46 -8.55
C LEU A 53 5.91 -4.08 -7.18
N SER A 54 6.77 -3.71 -6.23
CA SER A 54 6.39 -3.26 -4.89
C SER A 54 5.57 -1.97 -4.95
N ARG A 55 6.00 -1.00 -5.75
CA ARG A 55 5.25 0.23 -5.99
C ARG A 55 3.85 -0.05 -6.54
N ARG A 56 3.73 -0.99 -7.50
CA ARG A 56 2.44 -1.43 -8.04
C ARG A 56 1.54 -2.09 -7.02
N PHE A 57 2.09 -2.79 -6.05
CA PHE A 57 1.33 -3.39 -4.95
C PHE A 57 0.70 -2.33 -4.04
N PHE A 58 1.44 -1.29 -3.69
CA PHE A 58 0.98 -0.26 -2.75
C PHE A 58 0.22 0.90 -3.39
N ARG A 59 0.39 1.13 -4.70
CA ARG A 59 -0.39 2.15 -5.42
C ARG A 59 -1.81 1.67 -5.67
N PHE A 60 -2.69 2.61 -5.93
CA PHE A 60 -3.99 2.34 -6.51
C PHE A 60 -4.08 2.95 -7.91
N ASN A 61 -4.49 2.13 -8.89
CA ASN A 61 -4.79 2.53 -10.25
C ASN A 61 -6.03 1.75 -10.73
N ASP A 62 -6.83 2.32 -11.63
CA ASP A 62 -8.06 1.71 -12.16
C ASP A 62 -7.83 0.35 -12.85
N SER A 63 -6.64 0.13 -13.41
CA SER A 63 -6.27 -1.11 -14.10
C SER A 63 -5.90 -2.28 -13.17
N ASP A 64 -5.70 -2.04 -11.88
CA ASP A 64 -5.10 -2.99 -10.94
C ASP A 64 -6.12 -3.56 -9.94
N ALA A 65 -7.25 -4.07 -10.33
CA ALA A 65 -8.26 -4.69 -9.45
C ALA A 65 -8.42 -4.00 -8.05
N ARG A 66 -7.99 -2.75 -7.96
CA ARG A 66 -8.00 -1.87 -6.78
C ARG A 66 -7.12 -2.31 -5.60
N GLY A 67 -6.36 -3.40 -5.70
CA GLY A 67 -5.29 -3.82 -4.81
C GLY A 67 -5.35 -3.32 -3.36
N ALA A 68 -4.28 -2.67 -2.92
CA ALA A 68 -4.16 -2.14 -1.57
C ALA A 68 -5.19 -1.06 -1.18
N TYR A 69 -5.94 -0.47 -2.13
CA TYR A 69 -6.97 0.54 -1.86
C TYR A 69 -8.00 0.09 -0.83
N TRP A 70 -8.31 -1.20 -0.77
CA TRP A 70 -9.27 -1.75 0.19
C TRP A 70 -8.85 -1.53 1.64
N PHE A 71 -7.56 -1.55 1.95
CA PHE A 71 -7.06 -1.27 3.29
C PHE A 71 -7.21 0.21 3.69
N TYR A 72 -7.40 1.09 2.71
CA TYR A 72 -7.71 2.49 2.95
C TYR A 72 -9.20 2.71 3.23
N CYS A 73 -10.08 2.03 2.50
CA CYS A 73 -11.52 2.31 2.52
C CYS A 73 -12.34 1.39 3.41
N ALA A 74 -11.89 0.18 3.72
CA ALA A 74 -12.64 -0.80 4.48
C ALA A 74 -12.32 -0.74 5.99
N THR A 75 -12.41 0.45 6.56
CA THR A 75 -12.12 0.69 7.98
C THR A 75 -13.26 1.45 8.65
N ASP A 76 -13.22 1.52 9.96
CA ASP A 76 -14.13 2.29 10.79
C ASP A 76 -14.14 3.80 10.46
N LEU A 77 -13.19 4.31 9.70
CA LEU A 77 -13.05 5.73 9.38
C LEU A 77 -13.74 6.12 8.08
N ALA A 78 -14.22 5.13 7.31
CA ALA A 78 -14.64 5.33 5.94
C ALA A 78 -16.16 5.28 5.76
N MET A 79 -16.62 6.07 4.81
CA MET A 79 -17.90 5.93 4.14
C MET A 79 -17.61 5.71 2.65
N VAL A 80 -18.13 4.62 2.06
CA VAL A 80 -17.92 4.28 0.64
C VAL A 80 -19.20 4.52 -0.15
N ARG A 81 -19.04 4.97 -1.41
CA ARG A 81 -20.16 5.40 -2.23
C ARG A 81 -21.12 4.29 -2.61
N THR A 82 -20.64 3.08 -2.88
CA THR A 82 -21.43 1.96 -3.41
C THR A 82 -21.13 0.65 -2.72
N TRP A 83 -21.97 -0.38 -2.96
CA TRP A 83 -21.71 -1.72 -2.49
C TRP A 83 -20.42 -2.33 -3.04
N ASN A 84 -19.95 -1.91 -4.23
CA ASN A 84 -18.73 -2.47 -4.81
C ASN A 84 -17.51 -2.15 -3.97
N GLU A 85 -17.45 -0.99 -3.35
CA GLU A 85 -16.37 -0.60 -2.45
C GLU A 85 -16.49 -1.26 -1.06
N ALA A 86 -17.62 -1.88 -0.75
CA ALA A 86 -17.83 -2.66 0.48
C ALA A 86 -17.73 -4.20 0.24
N GLU A 87 -17.30 -4.65 -0.94
CA GLU A 87 -17.30 -6.08 -1.30
C GLU A 87 -16.43 -6.96 -0.40
N MET A 88 -15.39 -6.41 0.23
CA MET A 88 -14.54 -7.19 1.14
C MET A 88 -15.29 -7.71 2.39
N TYR A 89 -16.51 -7.25 2.63
CA TYR A 89 -17.38 -7.73 3.71
C TYR A 89 -18.56 -8.57 3.19
N ARG A 90 -18.41 -9.14 1.99
CA ARG A 90 -19.41 -10.04 1.39
C ARG A 90 -18.94 -11.50 1.40
N SER A 91 -19.90 -12.39 1.42
CA SER A 91 -19.66 -13.84 1.45
C SER A 91 -18.99 -14.40 0.19
N ASN A 92 -19.06 -13.70 -0.95
CA ASN A 92 -18.51 -14.15 -2.24
C ASN A 92 -17.12 -13.55 -2.54
N MET A 93 -16.42 -13.01 -1.56
CA MET A 93 -15.14 -12.34 -1.73
C MET A 93 -14.08 -13.23 -2.41
N ARG A 94 -14.10 -14.55 -2.19
CA ARG A 94 -13.14 -15.49 -2.80
C ARG A 94 -13.19 -15.54 -4.34
N ALA A 95 -14.30 -15.13 -4.95
CA ALA A 95 -14.46 -15.03 -6.39
C ALA A 95 -14.00 -13.65 -6.95
N ASN A 96 -13.58 -12.75 -6.07
CA ASN A 96 -13.17 -11.41 -6.45
C ASN A 96 -11.70 -11.38 -6.90
N ALA A 97 -11.37 -10.57 -7.90
CA ALA A 97 -10.00 -10.37 -8.38
C ALA A 97 -9.07 -9.74 -7.32
N MET A 98 -9.62 -9.02 -6.36
CA MET A 98 -8.86 -8.31 -5.34
C MET A 98 -8.03 -9.25 -4.43
N PRO A 99 -8.56 -10.34 -3.84
CA PRO A 99 -7.72 -11.28 -3.10
C PRO A 99 -6.61 -11.88 -3.96
N ALA A 100 -6.84 -12.10 -5.26
CA ALA A 100 -5.82 -12.62 -6.16
C ALA A 100 -4.63 -11.66 -6.30
N GLU A 101 -4.87 -10.36 -6.48
CA GLU A 101 -3.82 -9.36 -6.55
C GLU A 101 -3.00 -9.27 -5.25
N MET A 102 -3.72 -9.27 -4.10
CA MET A 102 -3.10 -9.16 -2.78
C MET A 102 -2.34 -10.43 -2.36
N TRP A 103 -2.59 -11.57 -3.03
CA TRP A 103 -1.84 -12.81 -2.88
C TRP A 103 -0.68 -12.90 -3.88
N ASN A 104 -0.98 -12.77 -5.17
CA ASN A 104 -0.02 -13.05 -6.24
C ASN A 104 1.16 -12.06 -6.25
N ARG A 105 0.89 -10.76 -6.07
CA ARG A 105 1.97 -9.75 -6.13
C ARG A 105 2.99 -9.89 -5.01
N PRO A 106 2.63 -10.07 -3.73
CA PRO A 106 3.62 -10.33 -2.70
C PRO A 106 4.44 -11.60 -2.98
N TYR A 107 3.84 -12.68 -3.48
CA TYR A 107 4.62 -13.87 -3.86
C TYR A 107 5.57 -13.60 -5.03
N GLN A 108 5.17 -12.82 -6.03
CA GLN A 108 6.10 -12.36 -7.07
C GLN A 108 7.24 -11.50 -6.52
N MET A 109 6.96 -10.66 -5.51
CA MET A 109 8.02 -9.89 -4.83
C MET A 109 8.96 -10.81 -4.06
N ILE A 110 8.44 -11.82 -3.38
CA ILE A 110 9.21 -12.81 -2.62
C ILE A 110 10.12 -13.62 -3.54
N ASP A 111 9.59 -14.16 -4.63
CA ASP A 111 10.32 -14.94 -5.61
C ASP A 111 11.49 -14.14 -6.21
N ARG A 112 11.21 -12.93 -6.72
CA ARG A 112 12.26 -12.04 -7.28
C ARG A 112 13.29 -11.61 -6.26
N ALA A 113 12.86 -11.28 -5.05
CA ALA A 113 13.80 -10.93 -3.98
C ALA A 113 14.68 -12.13 -3.60
N SER A 114 14.11 -13.34 -3.55
CA SER A 114 14.85 -14.57 -3.28
C SER A 114 15.86 -14.86 -4.37
N ALA A 115 15.51 -14.68 -5.66
CA ALA A 115 16.42 -14.85 -6.79
C ALA A 115 17.61 -13.87 -6.72
N ILE A 116 17.37 -12.60 -6.39
CA ILE A 116 18.44 -11.61 -6.20
C ILE A 116 19.36 -12.01 -5.04
N ILE A 117 18.80 -12.40 -3.90
CA ILE A 117 19.57 -12.77 -2.70
C ILE A 117 20.41 -14.01 -2.94
N ASP A 118 19.88 -14.99 -3.68
CA ASP A 118 20.55 -16.26 -3.97
C ASP A 118 21.68 -16.07 -4.99
N ALA A 119 21.45 -15.29 -6.03
CA ALA A 119 22.42 -15.07 -7.11
C ALA A 119 23.59 -14.13 -6.70
N ALA A 120 23.33 -13.11 -5.90
CA ALA A 120 24.30 -12.04 -5.59
C ALA A 120 25.68 -12.54 -5.07
N PRO A 121 25.80 -13.61 -4.25
CA PRO A 121 27.09 -14.12 -3.79
C PRO A 121 28.01 -14.62 -4.93
N GLY A 122 27.43 -15.12 -6.02
CA GLY A 122 28.16 -15.67 -7.17
C GLY A 122 28.67 -14.63 -8.18
N ILE A 123 28.22 -13.37 -8.07
CA ILE A 123 28.51 -12.32 -9.05
C ILE A 123 29.74 -11.51 -8.64
N SER A 124 30.63 -11.28 -9.62
CA SER A 124 31.79 -10.41 -9.41
C SER A 124 31.38 -8.94 -9.42
N MET A 125 31.39 -8.30 -8.26
CA MET A 125 31.04 -6.88 -8.08
C MET A 125 31.66 -6.32 -6.80
N GLN A 126 31.56 -4.99 -6.61
CA GLN A 126 31.96 -4.33 -5.35
C GLN A 126 31.13 -4.84 -4.19
N THR A 127 31.77 -5.05 -3.03
CA THR A 127 31.09 -5.58 -1.84
C THR A 127 29.95 -4.67 -1.37
N GLU A 128 30.15 -3.38 -1.41
CA GLU A 128 29.18 -2.36 -1.00
C GLU A 128 27.93 -2.40 -1.89
N THR A 129 28.09 -2.56 -3.22
CA THR A 129 26.99 -2.70 -4.18
C THR A 129 26.21 -3.98 -3.90
N ARG A 130 26.92 -5.10 -3.72
CA ARG A 130 26.30 -6.39 -3.38
C ARG A 130 25.48 -6.31 -2.11
N GLU A 131 26.07 -5.76 -1.05
CA GLU A 131 25.39 -5.61 0.24
C GLU A 131 24.14 -4.76 0.10
N ARG A 132 24.20 -3.61 -0.56
CA ARG A 132 23.05 -2.75 -0.80
C ARG A 132 21.92 -3.52 -1.50
N ILE A 133 22.21 -4.18 -2.63
CA ILE A 133 21.22 -4.93 -3.41
C ILE A 133 20.55 -6.02 -2.55
N VAL A 134 21.34 -6.79 -1.82
CA VAL A 134 20.83 -7.87 -0.95
C VAL A 134 20.00 -7.32 0.21
N LEU A 135 20.43 -6.22 0.83
CA LEU A 135 19.72 -5.60 1.95
C LEU A 135 18.33 -5.08 1.54
N GLU A 136 18.27 -4.37 0.42
CA GLU A 136 17.01 -3.85 -0.11
C GLU A 136 16.06 -4.99 -0.51
N ALA A 137 16.56 -6.03 -1.18
CA ALA A 137 15.77 -7.21 -1.54
C ALA A 137 15.22 -7.94 -0.29
N ARG A 138 16.03 -8.10 0.78
CA ARG A 138 15.58 -8.70 2.05
C ARG A 138 14.46 -7.90 2.71
N VAL A 139 14.58 -6.58 2.76
CA VAL A 139 13.52 -5.74 3.37
C VAL A 139 12.22 -5.84 2.56
N ILE A 140 12.29 -5.84 1.22
CA ILE A 140 11.10 -6.00 0.37
C ILE A 140 10.47 -7.38 0.59
N ARG A 141 11.27 -8.45 0.68
CA ARG A 141 10.79 -9.80 0.94
C ARG A 141 10.10 -9.91 2.30
N ALA A 142 10.72 -9.38 3.33
CA ALA A 142 10.14 -9.33 4.67
C ALA A 142 8.82 -8.53 4.69
N TRP A 143 8.77 -7.39 3.99
CA TRP A 143 7.58 -6.57 3.89
C TRP A 143 6.44 -7.30 3.16
N ALA A 144 6.75 -8.03 2.07
CA ALA A 144 5.79 -8.84 1.34
C ALA A 144 5.19 -9.95 2.24
N TYR A 145 6.03 -10.69 2.97
CA TYR A 145 5.54 -11.69 3.93
C TYR A 145 4.71 -11.09 5.05
N LEU A 146 5.12 -9.94 5.60
CA LEU A 146 4.36 -9.25 6.64
C LEU A 146 2.95 -8.86 6.15
N ARG A 147 2.81 -8.44 4.89
CA ARG A 147 1.49 -8.14 4.30
C ARG A 147 0.68 -9.41 4.06
N LEU A 148 1.29 -10.49 3.58
CA LEU A 148 0.61 -11.77 3.39
C LEU A 148 0.07 -12.33 4.72
N ILE A 149 0.94 -12.50 5.74
CA ILE A 149 0.55 -13.10 7.01
C ILE A 149 -0.51 -12.25 7.74
N SER A 150 -0.37 -10.93 7.71
CA SER A 150 -1.35 -10.03 8.34
C SER A 150 -2.70 -9.97 7.60
N THR A 151 -2.76 -10.40 6.34
CA THR A 151 -3.99 -10.42 5.54
C THR A 151 -4.69 -11.78 5.60
N TYR A 152 -3.95 -12.87 5.35
CA TYR A 152 -4.52 -14.21 5.12
C TYR A 152 -4.42 -15.16 6.31
N ASP A 153 -3.47 -14.96 7.23
CA ASP A 153 -3.11 -15.82 8.36
C ASP A 153 -2.49 -17.17 7.93
N ASN A 154 -3.06 -17.88 6.95
CA ASN A 154 -2.50 -19.10 6.36
C ASN A 154 -1.80 -18.76 5.06
N ILE A 155 -0.47 -18.92 5.02
CA ILE A 155 0.36 -18.61 3.86
C ILE A 155 1.43 -19.67 3.65
N LEU A 156 2.00 -19.70 2.44
CA LEU A 156 3.20 -20.48 2.14
C LEU A 156 4.44 -19.71 2.62
N LEU A 157 5.39 -20.43 3.16
CA LEU A 157 6.74 -19.92 3.39
C LEU A 157 7.64 -20.52 2.32
N ASP A 158 7.85 -19.78 1.23
CA ASP A 158 8.69 -20.16 0.12
C ASP A 158 9.83 -19.14 -0.02
N SER A 159 11.06 -19.60 0.08
CA SER A 159 12.27 -18.78 -0.06
C SER A 159 13.19 -19.28 -1.16
N ILE A 160 12.79 -20.32 -1.88
CA ILE A 160 13.54 -20.89 -2.99
C ILE A 160 13.07 -20.19 -4.26
N PRO A 161 13.95 -19.50 -5.01
CA PRO A 161 13.54 -18.86 -6.24
C PRO A 161 13.11 -19.89 -7.29
N THR A 162 12.09 -19.55 -8.06
CA THR A 162 11.65 -20.36 -9.19
C THR A 162 12.67 -20.25 -10.34
N THR A 163 13.19 -21.37 -10.77
CA THR A 163 14.14 -21.50 -11.88
C THR A 163 13.59 -22.46 -12.94
N PRO A 164 14.11 -22.46 -14.17
CA PRO A 164 13.74 -23.47 -15.18
C PRO A 164 13.94 -24.91 -14.69
N ASP A 165 14.92 -25.15 -13.82
CA ASP A 165 15.26 -26.49 -13.33
C ASP A 165 14.25 -27.01 -12.30
N ASN A 166 13.63 -26.12 -11.49
CA ASN A 166 12.71 -26.51 -10.42
C ASN A 166 11.22 -26.13 -10.70
N ALA A 167 10.94 -25.46 -11.81
CA ALA A 167 9.59 -24.96 -12.11
C ALA A 167 8.53 -26.05 -12.24
N PHE A 168 8.95 -27.30 -12.48
CA PHE A 168 8.06 -28.46 -12.65
C PHE A 168 8.22 -29.49 -11.54
N ASP A 169 8.96 -29.18 -10.47
CA ASP A 169 9.10 -30.07 -9.34
C ASP A 169 7.75 -30.25 -8.62
N GLU A 170 7.48 -31.48 -8.19
CA GLU A 170 6.31 -31.75 -7.34
C GLU A 170 6.55 -31.19 -5.95
N VAL A 171 5.73 -30.18 -5.59
CA VAL A 171 5.78 -29.52 -4.28
C VAL A 171 4.50 -29.83 -3.50
N GLU A 172 4.64 -30.28 -2.26
CA GLU A 172 3.52 -30.39 -1.33
C GLU A 172 3.27 -29.02 -0.68
N TYR A 173 2.19 -28.36 -1.09
CA TYR A 173 1.82 -27.05 -0.57
C TYR A 173 1.10 -27.16 0.78
N LYS A 174 1.70 -26.62 1.84
CA LYS A 174 1.14 -26.57 3.21
C LYS A 174 1.26 -25.15 3.78
N PRO A 175 0.31 -24.72 4.64
CA PRO A 175 0.48 -23.50 5.41
C PRO A 175 1.72 -23.62 6.33
N ALA A 176 2.54 -22.58 6.31
CA ALA A 176 3.61 -22.45 7.29
C ALA A 176 3.04 -22.05 8.67
N SER A 177 3.71 -22.41 9.74
CA SER A 177 3.34 -21.89 11.05
C SER A 177 3.57 -20.38 11.11
N GLN A 178 2.69 -19.66 11.79
CA GLN A 178 2.89 -18.22 11.98
C GLN A 178 4.24 -17.89 12.61
N LYS A 179 4.68 -18.73 13.55
CA LYS A 179 5.98 -18.61 14.21
C LYS A 179 7.13 -18.66 13.19
N ASP A 180 7.09 -19.61 12.25
CA ASP A 180 8.16 -19.75 11.25
C ASP A 180 8.16 -18.59 10.26
N VAL A 181 6.97 -18.10 9.86
CA VAL A 181 6.84 -16.92 8.99
C VAL A 181 7.41 -15.69 9.66
N TYR A 182 7.04 -15.42 10.93
CA TYR A 182 7.59 -14.26 11.64
C TYR A 182 9.09 -14.41 11.90
N ALA A 183 9.58 -15.59 12.22
CA ALA A 183 11.02 -15.84 12.37
C ALA A 183 11.78 -15.56 11.06
N PHE A 184 11.19 -15.88 9.91
CA PHE A 184 11.77 -15.58 8.60
C PHE A 184 11.79 -14.07 8.34
N ILE A 185 10.68 -13.37 8.58
CA ILE A 185 10.57 -11.91 8.47
C ILE A 185 11.62 -11.22 9.34
N ASP A 186 11.67 -11.61 10.60
CA ASP A 186 12.58 -11.01 11.59
C ASP A 186 14.05 -11.24 11.22
N ARG A 187 14.42 -12.43 10.73
CA ARG A 187 15.77 -12.73 10.25
C ARG A 187 16.21 -11.78 9.12
N ASP A 188 15.35 -11.56 8.12
CA ASP A 188 15.66 -10.66 7.01
C ASP A 188 15.78 -9.20 7.49
N LEU A 189 14.88 -8.75 8.38
CA LEU A 189 14.89 -7.40 8.93
C LEU A 189 16.07 -7.17 9.90
N ASP A 190 16.34 -8.12 10.80
CA ASP A 190 17.46 -8.01 11.75
C ASP A 190 18.81 -8.00 11.04
N TYR A 191 18.94 -8.75 9.92
CA TYR A 191 20.12 -8.66 9.06
C TYR A 191 20.23 -7.27 8.41
N ALA A 192 19.14 -6.76 7.84
CA ALA A 192 19.10 -5.45 7.20
C ALA A 192 19.40 -4.32 8.20
N ILE A 193 18.86 -4.37 9.41
CA ILE A 193 19.06 -3.36 10.47
C ILE A 193 20.53 -3.22 10.87
N LYS A 194 21.32 -4.27 10.77
CA LYS A 194 22.76 -4.24 11.12
C LYS A 194 23.62 -3.54 10.08
N HIS A 195 23.17 -3.45 8.84
CA HIS A 195 23.99 -3.02 7.71
C HIS A 195 23.45 -1.78 6.97
N LEU A 196 22.13 -1.51 7.02
CA LEU A 196 21.53 -0.36 6.35
C LEU A 196 21.90 0.98 7.02
N GLN A 197 21.86 2.04 6.20
CA GLN A 197 22.04 3.41 6.65
C GLN A 197 20.70 4.15 6.74
N TYR A 198 20.63 5.19 7.59
CA TYR A 198 19.46 6.07 7.67
C TYR A 198 19.34 7.00 6.47
N LYS A 199 20.48 7.54 6.01
CA LYS A 199 20.50 8.47 4.89
C LYS A 199 20.57 7.71 3.59
N VAL A 200 19.49 7.75 2.85
CA VAL A 200 19.34 7.16 1.52
C VAL A 200 18.67 8.16 0.58
N ASP A 201 18.74 7.90 -0.72
CA ASP A 201 18.01 8.69 -1.72
C ASP A 201 16.49 8.47 -1.61
N PRO A 202 15.68 9.45 -2.06
CA PRO A 202 14.23 9.32 -2.06
C PRO A 202 13.75 8.05 -2.78
N GLY A 203 12.89 7.28 -2.11
CA GLY A 203 12.33 6.03 -2.65
C GLY A 203 13.21 4.80 -2.46
N ILE A 204 14.42 4.96 -1.92
CA ILE A 204 15.32 3.85 -1.56
C ILE A 204 15.04 3.41 -0.11
N ILE A 205 15.15 2.12 0.12
CA ILE A 205 14.96 1.52 1.45
C ILE A 205 16.13 1.88 2.36
N GLY A 206 15.81 2.53 3.47
CA GLY A 206 16.77 2.89 4.51
C GLY A 206 16.51 2.19 5.85
N LEU A 207 17.43 2.39 6.79
CA LEU A 207 17.37 1.80 8.13
C LEU A 207 16.09 2.18 8.89
N GLY A 208 15.55 3.40 8.68
CA GLY A 208 14.30 3.83 9.31
C GLY A 208 13.12 2.92 8.93
N LEU A 209 12.97 2.58 7.65
CA LEU A 209 11.92 1.65 7.19
C LEU A 209 12.15 0.23 7.75
N ALA A 210 13.37 -0.30 7.69
CA ALA A 210 13.65 -1.65 8.19
C ALA A 210 13.30 -1.79 9.68
N ARG A 211 13.66 -0.80 10.51
CA ARG A 211 13.28 -0.75 11.93
C ARG A 211 11.77 -0.63 12.13
N GLN A 212 11.09 0.19 11.33
CA GLN A 212 9.63 0.33 11.40
C GLN A 212 8.92 -1.00 11.10
N LEU A 213 9.34 -1.70 10.04
CA LEU A 213 8.78 -3.03 9.71
C LEU A 213 9.09 -4.07 10.79
N ARG A 214 10.28 -3.99 11.40
CA ARG A 214 10.65 -4.88 12.52
C ARG A 214 9.80 -4.62 13.76
N ALA A 215 9.50 -3.33 14.04
CA ALA A 215 8.58 -2.96 15.11
C ALA A 215 7.16 -3.48 14.82
N GLU A 216 6.67 -3.34 13.58
CA GLU A 216 5.36 -3.90 13.18
C GLU A 216 5.32 -5.42 13.35
N SER A 217 6.35 -6.15 12.88
CA SER A 217 6.46 -7.60 13.06
C SER A 217 6.40 -8.01 14.54
N ALA A 218 7.13 -7.28 15.39
CA ALA A 218 7.14 -7.51 16.82
C ALA A 218 5.77 -7.24 17.47
N MET A 219 5.05 -6.19 17.03
CA MET A 219 3.69 -5.90 17.51
C MET A 219 2.69 -7.02 17.17
N TRP A 220 2.81 -7.67 16.01
CA TRP A 220 1.98 -8.83 15.66
C TRP A 220 2.29 -10.08 16.49
N GLN A 221 3.51 -10.19 16.99
CA GLN A 221 3.97 -11.26 17.86
C GLN A 221 3.79 -10.95 19.36
N GLU A 222 3.19 -9.80 19.70
CA GLU A 222 3.07 -9.29 21.07
C GLU A 222 4.44 -9.09 21.77
N ASP A 223 5.53 -9.05 20.99
CA ASP A 223 6.86 -8.68 21.49
C ASP A 223 6.98 -7.15 21.59
N TYR A 224 6.28 -6.60 22.56
CA TYR A 224 6.26 -5.16 22.82
C TYR A 224 7.62 -4.60 23.23
N THR A 225 8.53 -5.46 23.70
CA THR A 225 9.90 -5.06 24.06
C THR A 225 10.70 -4.73 22.83
N THR A 226 10.72 -5.62 21.83
CA THR A 226 11.39 -5.36 20.56
C THR A 226 10.69 -4.21 19.81
N ALA A 227 9.36 -4.16 19.79
CA ALA A 227 8.62 -3.08 19.13
C ALA A 227 8.98 -1.70 19.69
N ALA A 228 8.99 -1.55 21.01
CA ALA A 228 9.39 -0.31 21.67
C ALA A 228 10.86 0.04 21.36
N ALA A 229 11.77 -0.92 21.44
CA ALA A 229 13.20 -0.65 21.17
C ALA A 229 13.46 -0.19 19.73
N GLN A 230 12.77 -0.75 18.73
CA GLN A 230 12.91 -0.32 17.35
C GLN A 230 12.30 1.07 17.13
N ALA A 231 11.14 1.36 17.73
CA ALA A 231 10.53 2.69 17.68
C ALA A 231 11.43 3.75 18.35
N ASP A 232 11.95 3.45 19.54
CA ASP A 232 12.88 4.31 20.26
C ASP A 232 14.12 4.64 19.40
N ALA A 233 14.70 3.63 18.76
CA ALA A 233 15.88 3.81 17.91
C ALA A 233 15.63 4.73 16.71
N ILE A 234 14.42 4.75 16.14
CA ILE A 234 14.07 5.70 15.07
C ILE A 234 13.86 7.11 15.65
N ILE A 235 13.08 7.22 16.73
CA ILE A 235 12.65 8.50 17.31
C ILE A 235 13.85 9.24 17.93
N THR A 236 14.65 8.54 18.73
CA THR A 236 15.77 9.16 19.46
C THR A 236 17.05 9.22 18.65
N GLY A 237 17.15 8.50 17.53
CA GLY A 237 18.33 8.48 16.67
C GLY A 237 18.62 9.81 15.96
N GLY A 238 17.66 10.74 15.93
CA GLY A 238 17.82 12.10 15.41
C GLY A 238 17.91 12.24 13.89
N HIS A 239 17.83 11.12 13.16
CA HIS A 239 17.87 11.09 11.69
C HIS A 239 16.54 11.49 11.05
N HIS A 240 15.42 11.17 11.71
CA HIS A 240 14.09 11.56 11.32
C HIS A 240 13.51 12.58 12.31
N LYS A 241 12.70 13.52 11.82
CA LYS A 241 12.06 14.55 12.65
C LYS A 241 10.65 14.82 12.15
N LEU A 242 9.72 15.04 13.08
CA LEU A 242 8.38 15.48 12.72
C LEU A 242 8.45 16.86 12.05
N VAL A 243 7.75 17.02 10.94
CA VAL A 243 7.58 18.31 10.26
C VAL A 243 6.25 18.96 10.66
N GLY A 244 6.07 20.24 10.30
CA GLY A 244 4.80 20.94 10.50
C GLY A 244 3.63 20.25 9.77
N ILE A 245 2.42 20.31 10.34
CA ILE A 245 1.22 19.67 9.74
C ILE A 245 1.01 20.10 8.28
N SER A 246 1.28 21.36 7.94
CA SER A 246 1.14 21.89 6.58
C SER A 246 2.14 21.31 5.57
N GLU A 247 3.24 20.74 6.05
CA GLU A 247 4.36 20.29 5.20
C GLU A 247 4.22 18.81 4.85
N ILE A 248 3.57 17.99 5.71
CA ILE A 248 3.57 16.51 5.61
C ILE A 248 3.14 16.04 4.22
N PHE A 249 2.03 16.56 3.70
CA PHE A 249 1.44 16.17 2.41
C PHE A 249 1.56 17.28 1.36
N GLY A 250 2.55 18.17 1.54
CA GLY A 250 2.88 19.23 0.58
C GLY A 250 3.36 18.72 -0.78
N ASN A 251 3.94 19.60 -1.58
CA ASN A 251 4.50 19.22 -2.89
C ASN A 251 5.73 18.32 -2.77
N ASN A 252 6.52 18.50 -1.71
CA ASN A 252 7.66 17.63 -1.40
C ASN A 252 7.30 16.72 -0.23
N VAL A 253 7.21 15.43 -0.45
CA VAL A 253 6.97 14.39 0.57
C VAL A 253 8.26 13.68 1.00
N ASN A 254 9.40 14.02 0.38
CA ASN A 254 10.73 13.50 0.72
C ASN A 254 11.40 14.41 1.76
N HIS A 255 10.81 14.48 2.94
CA HIS A 255 11.26 15.31 4.07
C HIS A 255 11.67 14.45 5.26
N SER A 256 12.16 15.07 6.33
CA SER A 256 12.71 14.38 7.51
C SER A 256 11.72 13.45 8.23
N GLU A 257 10.41 13.64 8.07
CA GLU A 257 9.41 12.75 8.66
C GLU A 257 9.19 11.48 7.84
N SER A 258 9.48 11.50 6.53
CA SER A 258 9.28 10.34 5.65
C SER A 258 10.33 9.26 5.92
N LEU A 259 9.88 8.04 6.25
CA LEU A 259 10.72 6.85 6.33
C LEU A 259 10.79 6.14 4.97
N MET A 260 9.70 6.20 4.21
CA MET A 260 9.59 5.67 2.85
C MET A 260 8.49 6.39 2.09
N ALA A 261 8.80 6.86 0.89
CA ALA A 261 7.81 7.39 -0.05
C ALA A 261 7.99 6.74 -1.42
N TRP A 262 6.90 6.24 -2.00
CA TRP A 262 6.90 5.72 -3.35
C TRP A 262 7.06 6.86 -4.34
N GLN A 263 8.10 6.76 -5.18
CA GLN A 263 8.40 7.76 -6.19
C GLN A 263 7.70 7.43 -7.52
N PHE A 264 7.25 8.45 -8.20
CA PHE A 264 6.63 8.36 -9.53
C PHE A 264 7.23 9.41 -10.43
N ASP A 265 7.37 9.09 -11.70
CA ASP A 265 7.82 10.00 -12.73
C ASP A 265 6.97 9.82 -13.99
N GLU A 266 6.43 10.92 -14.49
CA GLU A 266 5.59 10.93 -15.68
C GLU A 266 6.40 10.59 -16.96
N VAL A 267 7.69 10.91 -16.98
CA VAL A 267 8.55 10.73 -18.15
C VAL A 267 9.11 9.32 -18.21
N SER A 268 9.68 8.83 -17.10
CA SER A 268 10.31 7.50 -17.03
C SER A 268 9.30 6.38 -16.79
N GLY A 269 8.12 6.68 -16.26
CA GLY A 269 7.03 5.72 -16.05
C GLY A 269 6.36 5.24 -17.33
N GLY A 270 6.83 5.66 -18.49
CA GLY A 270 6.45 5.18 -19.83
C GLY A 270 4.96 5.15 -20.07
N SER A 271 4.49 6.02 -20.90
CA SER A 271 3.17 6.07 -21.49
C SER A 271 2.20 7.07 -20.86
N HIS A 272 2.05 8.16 -21.57
CA HIS A 272 0.97 9.15 -21.46
C HIS A 272 -0.41 8.57 -21.78
N THR A 273 -0.51 7.30 -22.13
CA THR A 273 -1.74 6.67 -22.52
C THR A 273 -2.45 6.06 -21.32
N LEU A 274 -3.28 6.89 -20.77
CA LEU A 274 -4.63 6.59 -20.28
C LEU A 274 -4.78 5.50 -19.18
N ALA A 275 -4.73 4.26 -19.45
CA ALA A 275 -5.12 3.20 -18.51
C ALA A 275 -3.94 2.40 -17.96
N GLY A 276 -2.72 2.69 -18.40
CA GLY A 276 -1.53 1.90 -18.09
C GLY A 276 -0.35 2.66 -17.49
N GLY A 277 -0.47 3.96 -17.27
CA GLY A 277 0.61 4.76 -16.68
C GLY A 277 0.94 4.33 -15.25
N ASP A 278 2.21 4.40 -14.87
CA ASP A 278 2.69 4.01 -13.54
C ASP A 278 2.32 4.99 -12.40
N GLY A 279 1.44 5.96 -12.63
CA GLY A 279 0.90 6.85 -11.62
C GLY A 279 -0.14 6.19 -10.70
N HIS A 280 -0.74 6.97 -9.81
CA HIS A 280 -1.81 6.54 -8.90
C HIS A 280 -3.01 7.48 -8.93
N VAL A 281 -4.17 7.00 -8.47
CA VAL A 281 -5.43 7.77 -8.41
C VAL A 281 -5.93 7.99 -6.97
N LEU A 282 -5.05 7.86 -5.97
CA LEU A 282 -5.42 8.00 -4.55
C LEU A 282 -6.15 9.32 -4.29
N GLY A 283 -5.64 10.45 -4.80
CA GLY A 283 -6.30 11.75 -4.64
C GLY A 283 -7.72 11.77 -5.21
N ALA A 284 -7.91 11.21 -6.40
CA ALA A 284 -9.22 11.16 -7.05
C ALA A 284 -10.22 10.28 -6.28
N CYS A 285 -9.76 9.21 -5.64
CA CYS A 285 -10.63 8.28 -4.90
C CYS A 285 -11.26 8.92 -3.66
N PHE A 286 -10.48 9.75 -2.95
CA PHE A 286 -10.88 10.32 -1.65
C PHE A 286 -11.50 11.71 -1.75
N GLN A 287 -11.81 12.17 -2.95
CA GLN A 287 -12.34 13.49 -3.17
C GLN A 287 -13.70 13.46 -3.87
N ALA A 288 -14.61 14.36 -3.42
CA ALA A 288 -15.89 14.57 -4.06
C ALA A 288 -15.73 15.39 -5.36
N ARG A 289 -16.69 15.25 -6.25
CA ARG A 289 -16.77 15.97 -7.52
C ARG A 289 -17.45 17.32 -7.33
N PHE A 290 -16.80 18.23 -6.65
CA PHE A 290 -17.35 19.56 -6.38
C PHE A 290 -17.78 20.29 -7.65
N TYR A 291 -17.15 20.00 -8.78
CA TYR A 291 -17.52 20.56 -10.10
C TYR A 291 -18.84 20.02 -10.67
N GLU A 292 -19.46 19.01 -10.06
CA GLU A 292 -20.81 18.55 -10.39
C GLU A 292 -21.91 19.23 -9.53
N ILE A 293 -21.55 20.10 -8.58
CA ILE A 293 -22.53 20.86 -7.77
C ILE A 293 -23.27 21.83 -8.68
N THR A 294 -24.59 21.82 -8.58
CA THR A 294 -25.47 22.78 -9.28
C THR A 294 -26.24 23.61 -8.28
N ILE A 295 -26.42 24.89 -8.57
CA ILE A 295 -27.19 25.80 -7.75
C ILE A 295 -28.40 26.29 -8.55
N PRO A 296 -29.63 26.17 -8.00
CA PRO A 296 -30.83 26.66 -8.69
C PRO A 296 -30.69 28.14 -9.08
N GLY A 297 -30.93 28.45 -10.36
CA GLY A 297 -30.81 29.79 -10.89
C GLY A 297 -29.43 30.20 -11.40
N ASP A 298 -28.40 29.38 -11.17
CA ASP A 298 -27.11 29.55 -11.83
C ASP A 298 -27.05 28.66 -13.08
N PRO A 299 -26.81 29.20 -14.31
CA PRO A 299 -26.80 28.41 -15.53
C PRO A 299 -25.57 27.47 -15.64
N VAL A 300 -24.56 27.67 -14.82
CA VAL A 300 -23.30 26.89 -14.83
C VAL A 300 -22.95 26.36 -13.44
N ALA A 301 -22.14 25.32 -13.38
CA ALA A 301 -21.58 24.86 -12.13
C ALA A 301 -20.67 25.94 -11.51
N PRO A 302 -20.82 26.26 -10.22
CA PRO A 302 -20.02 27.30 -9.56
C PRO A 302 -18.55 26.90 -9.39
N ILE A 303 -18.25 25.61 -9.42
CA ILE A 303 -16.90 25.07 -9.30
C ILE A 303 -16.54 24.35 -10.59
N ILE A 304 -15.35 24.63 -11.13
CA ILE A 304 -14.76 23.91 -12.26
C ILE A 304 -13.66 22.97 -11.81
N GLU A 305 -13.31 22.01 -12.66
CA GLU A 305 -12.21 21.09 -12.40
C GLU A 305 -10.88 21.85 -12.35
N GLU A 306 -10.36 22.08 -11.14
CA GLU A 306 -9.04 22.66 -10.90
C GLU A 306 -8.29 21.89 -9.82
N ALA A 307 -6.95 21.90 -9.89
CA ALA A 307 -6.10 21.13 -8.98
C ALA A 307 -6.23 21.54 -7.51
N ASN A 308 -6.51 22.81 -7.20
CA ASN A 308 -6.76 23.29 -5.83
C ASN A 308 -8.06 22.74 -5.24
N TYR A 309 -9.05 22.40 -6.06
CA TYR A 309 -10.23 21.60 -5.70
C TYR A 309 -10.08 20.13 -6.08
N GLY A 310 -8.82 19.65 -6.28
CA GLY A 310 -8.43 18.26 -6.53
C GLY A 310 -8.55 17.79 -7.97
N GLY A 311 -9.04 18.62 -8.88
CA GLY A 311 -9.20 18.29 -10.30
C GLY A 311 -10.22 17.16 -10.52
N ASN A 312 -9.99 16.31 -11.51
CA ASN A 312 -10.85 15.16 -11.78
C ASN A 312 -10.88 14.20 -10.60
N ALA A 313 -12.06 13.97 -10.04
CA ALA A 313 -12.29 13.16 -8.85
C ALA A 313 -13.22 11.97 -9.15
N TYR A 314 -13.02 10.86 -8.44
CA TYR A 314 -13.89 9.69 -8.55
C TYR A 314 -15.00 9.69 -7.50
N GLY A 315 -14.71 10.21 -6.32
CA GLY A 315 -15.66 10.25 -5.23
C GLY A 315 -16.09 8.85 -4.80
N TRP A 316 -15.15 8.00 -4.42
CA TRP A 316 -15.44 6.62 -4.04
C TRP A 316 -15.46 6.40 -2.55
N THR A 317 -14.57 7.05 -1.81
CA THR A 317 -14.44 6.88 -0.36
C THR A 317 -14.24 8.23 0.32
N TYR A 318 -14.86 8.37 1.46
CA TYR A 318 -14.91 9.60 2.23
C TYR A 318 -14.70 9.35 3.71
N PRO A 319 -14.19 10.33 4.45
CA PRO A 319 -14.27 10.36 5.91
C PRO A 319 -15.71 10.25 6.38
N ASN A 320 -15.97 9.38 7.36
CA ASN A 320 -17.29 9.26 7.98
C ASN A 320 -17.48 10.19 9.19
N GLU A 321 -18.67 10.18 9.79
CA GLU A 321 -18.98 11.02 10.94
C GLU A 321 -18.15 10.67 12.18
N TYR A 322 -17.80 9.39 12.37
CA TYR A 322 -16.95 8.98 13.49
C TYR A 322 -15.58 9.66 13.40
N LEU A 323 -14.90 9.57 12.26
CA LEU A 323 -13.62 10.25 12.09
C LEU A 323 -13.75 11.76 12.28
N ARG A 324 -14.80 12.37 11.71
CA ARG A 324 -15.06 13.80 11.85
C ARG A 324 -15.24 14.24 13.31
N SER A 325 -15.93 13.41 14.12
CA SER A 325 -16.19 13.69 15.53
C SER A 325 -14.97 13.65 16.43
N LEU A 326 -13.87 13.03 15.96
CA LEU A 326 -12.64 12.93 16.74
C LEU A 326 -11.82 14.23 16.77
N TYR A 327 -12.05 15.14 15.81
CA TYR A 327 -11.30 16.39 15.72
C TYR A 327 -11.93 17.52 16.51
N ASP A 328 -11.10 18.23 17.28
CA ASP A 328 -11.46 19.53 17.85
C ASP A 328 -11.45 20.57 16.71
N LYS A 329 -12.62 21.15 16.45
CA LYS A 329 -12.83 22.07 15.32
C LYS A 329 -12.03 23.37 15.45
N ASP A 330 -11.73 23.78 16.66
CA ASP A 330 -11.07 25.06 16.95
C ASP A 330 -9.55 24.92 17.11
N LYS A 331 -9.07 23.75 17.55
CA LYS A 331 -7.67 23.56 17.93
C LYS A 331 -6.90 22.65 16.98
N ASP A 332 -7.54 21.60 16.41
CA ASP A 332 -6.83 20.57 15.64
C ASP A 332 -6.48 21.07 14.23
N LYS A 333 -5.21 21.43 14.04
CA LYS A 333 -4.69 21.95 12.77
C LYS A 333 -4.83 20.96 11.60
N ARG A 334 -4.97 19.66 11.90
CA ARG A 334 -5.14 18.62 10.86
C ARG A 334 -6.41 18.82 10.04
N LEU A 335 -7.46 19.40 10.62
CA LEU A 335 -8.67 19.73 9.87
C LEU A 335 -8.39 20.63 8.67
N GLN A 336 -7.53 21.61 8.84
CA GLN A 336 -7.19 22.56 7.78
C GLN A 336 -6.33 21.95 6.68
N PHE A 337 -5.46 20.97 7.01
CA PHE A 337 -4.44 20.48 6.07
C PHE A 337 -4.69 19.06 5.56
N TYR A 338 -5.52 18.27 6.26
CA TYR A 338 -5.86 16.91 5.82
C TYR A 338 -7.15 16.82 5.02
N PHE A 339 -8.03 17.84 5.14
CA PHE A 339 -9.36 17.83 4.53
C PHE A 339 -9.66 19.12 3.77
N TYR A 340 -10.48 18.99 2.73
CA TYR A 340 -11.06 20.16 2.07
C TYR A 340 -12.01 20.88 3.02
N PRO A 341 -12.11 22.22 2.94
CA PRO A 341 -13.00 22.98 3.81
C PRO A 341 -14.47 22.60 3.54
N ASP A 342 -15.29 22.61 4.59
CA ASP A 342 -16.74 22.41 4.47
C ASP A 342 -17.40 23.54 3.68
N THR A 343 -16.92 24.78 3.84
CA THR A 343 -17.40 25.93 3.09
C THR A 343 -16.68 26.03 1.76
N LEU A 344 -17.43 26.00 0.66
CA LEU A 344 -16.92 26.11 -0.69
C LEU A 344 -17.13 27.51 -1.26
N TYR A 345 -16.21 27.92 -2.13
CA TYR A 345 -16.24 29.16 -2.90
C TYR A 345 -16.24 28.84 -4.39
N GLY A 346 -17.01 29.60 -5.16
CA GLY A 346 -17.02 29.44 -6.61
C GLY A 346 -15.68 29.85 -7.23
N ASN A 347 -15.20 29.06 -8.19
CA ASN A 347 -14.01 29.37 -8.99
C ASN A 347 -14.31 29.42 -10.49
N ASN A 348 -15.59 29.29 -10.89
CA ASN A 348 -16.03 29.44 -12.28
C ASN A 348 -16.35 30.90 -12.60
N PRO A 349 -15.59 31.57 -13.45
CA PRO A 349 -15.83 32.97 -13.81
C PRO A 349 -17.22 33.25 -14.44
N ALA A 350 -17.86 32.22 -15.02
CA ALA A 350 -19.18 32.33 -15.61
C ALA A 350 -20.33 32.18 -14.60
N SER A 351 -20.04 31.78 -13.37
CA SER A 351 -21.02 31.60 -12.30
C SER A 351 -21.33 32.92 -11.59
N ALA A 352 -22.56 33.07 -11.13
CA ALA A 352 -22.95 34.17 -10.25
C ALA A 352 -22.21 34.13 -8.89
N TYR A 353 -21.63 32.98 -8.54
CA TYR A 353 -20.89 32.77 -7.31
C TYR A 353 -19.36 32.81 -7.47
N TYR A 354 -18.85 33.33 -8.59
CA TYR A 354 -17.42 33.50 -8.77
C TYR A 354 -16.80 34.28 -7.59
N GLU A 355 -15.75 33.73 -6.96
CA GLU A 355 -15.04 34.26 -5.77
C GLU A 355 -15.96 34.52 -4.54
N LYS A 356 -17.16 33.95 -4.54
CA LYS A 356 -18.11 34.06 -3.42
C LYS A 356 -18.35 32.71 -2.78
N LYS A 357 -18.72 32.74 -1.48
CA LYS A 357 -19.24 31.55 -0.79
C LYS A 357 -20.46 31.02 -1.55
N LEU A 358 -20.54 29.71 -1.72
CA LEU A 358 -21.73 29.05 -2.26
C LEU A 358 -22.94 29.31 -1.34
N PRO A 359 -24.16 29.46 -1.89
CA PRO A 359 -25.34 29.75 -1.09
C PRO A 359 -25.71 28.56 -0.19
N GLY A 360 -26.25 28.86 0.97
CA GLY A 360 -26.62 27.89 1.99
C GLY A 360 -25.42 27.39 2.77
N ASP A 361 -25.69 26.36 3.58
CA ASP A 361 -24.69 25.64 4.37
C ASP A 361 -24.55 24.19 3.87
N PRO A 362 -23.39 23.54 4.12
CA PRO A 362 -23.23 22.13 3.80
C PRO A 362 -24.36 21.26 4.41
N PRO A 363 -24.81 20.22 3.70
CA PRO A 363 -24.30 19.73 2.43
C PRO A 363 -24.89 20.47 1.22
N TYR A 364 -24.03 20.92 0.32
CA TYR A 364 -24.44 21.60 -0.94
C TYR A 364 -25.11 20.66 -1.97
N SER A 365 -25.11 19.37 -1.74
CA SER A 365 -25.79 18.35 -2.53
C SER A 365 -26.17 17.16 -1.65
N THR A 366 -27.27 16.49 -1.98
CA THR A 366 -27.64 15.20 -1.38
C THR A 366 -26.83 14.04 -1.98
N GLN A 367 -26.17 14.23 -3.11
CA GLN A 367 -25.31 13.24 -3.76
C GLN A 367 -23.92 13.27 -3.11
N LEU A 368 -23.53 12.18 -2.44
CA LEU A 368 -22.25 12.08 -1.77
C LEU A 368 -21.05 12.25 -2.73
N ARG A 369 -21.23 11.82 -3.99
CA ARG A 369 -20.21 12.00 -5.03
C ARG A 369 -19.95 13.47 -5.35
N GLN A 370 -20.97 14.32 -5.25
CA GLN A 370 -20.88 15.75 -5.55
C GLN A 370 -20.36 16.55 -4.38
N TYR A 371 -20.86 16.22 -3.17
CA TYR A 371 -20.45 16.91 -1.96
C TYR A 371 -20.38 15.98 -0.76
N THR A 372 -19.21 15.89 -0.17
CA THR A 372 -18.95 15.29 1.12
C THR A 372 -17.58 15.74 1.64
N TRP A 373 -17.30 15.45 2.90
CA TRP A 373 -15.99 15.71 3.48
C TRP A 373 -14.91 14.92 2.73
N SER A 374 -13.90 15.62 2.22
CA SER A 374 -12.94 15.07 1.27
C SER A 374 -11.51 15.25 1.76
N LEU A 375 -10.65 14.27 1.47
CA LEU A 375 -9.28 14.20 1.96
C LEU A 375 -8.32 14.96 1.04
N MET A 376 -7.38 15.73 1.62
CA MET A 376 -6.33 16.45 0.89
C MET A 376 -4.95 15.78 0.93
N LYS A 377 -4.74 14.74 1.75
CA LYS A 377 -3.42 14.09 1.91
C LYS A 377 -2.75 13.70 0.59
N TYR A 378 -3.56 13.35 -0.42
CA TYR A 378 -3.09 12.93 -1.76
C TYR A 378 -3.35 13.98 -2.84
N ARG A 379 -3.69 15.23 -2.45
CA ARG A 379 -3.90 16.31 -3.41
C ARG A 379 -2.60 16.59 -4.18
N ASP A 380 -2.71 16.64 -5.51
CA ASP A 380 -1.63 16.96 -6.42
C ASP A 380 -1.95 18.26 -7.16
N LEU A 381 -1.24 19.32 -6.86
CA LEU A 381 -1.42 20.64 -7.48
C LEU A 381 -0.69 20.75 -8.83
N SER A 382 0.19 19.81 -9.15
CA SER A 382 0.99 19.83 -10.39
C SER A 382 0.31 19.11 -11.55
N LYS A 383 -0.68 18.24 -11.27
CA LYS A 383 -1.36 17.48 -12.33
C LYS A 383 -2.31 18.37 -13.17
N PRO A 384 -2.49 18.07 -14.46
CA PRO A 384 -3.56 18.68 -15.25
C PRO A 384 -4.93 18.50 -14.61
N ALA A 385 -5.76 19.56 -14.58
CA ALA A 385 -7.03 19.58 -13.86
C ALA A 385 -7.99 18.43 -14.26
N LYS A 386 -8.07 18.10 -15.55
CA LYS A 386 -8.95 17.05 -16.08
C LYS A 386 -8.39 15.63 -16.00
N ARG A 387 -7.24 15.45 -15.34
CA ARG A 387 -6.60 14.13 -15.16
C ARG A 387 -6.78 13.62 -13.72
N ALA A 388 -7.30 12.42 -13.55
CA ALA A 388 -7.39 11.77 -12.25
C ALA A 388 -6.03 11.21 -11.79
N LEU A 389 -5.22 10.73 -12.74
CA LEU A 389 -3.92 10.13 -12.50
C LEU A 389 -2.91 11.18 -11.98
N SER A 390 -2.21 10.84 -10.91
CA SER A 390 -1.15 11.63 -10.28
C SER A 390 0.18 10.89 -10.36
N TYR A 391 1.26 11.63 -10.56
CA TYR A 391 2.65 11.16 -10.44
C TYR A 391 3.35 11.77 -9.22
N LYS A 392 2.60 12.46 -8.37
CA LYS A 392 3.14 12.96 -7.10
C LYS A 392 3.56 11.77 -6.24
N PRO A 393 4.78 11.75 -5.68
CA PRO A 393 5.15 10.74 -4.69
C PRO A 393 4.18 10.73 -3.50
N PHE A 394 3.95 9.55 -2.92
CA PHE A 394 3.17 9.44 -1.69
C PHE A 394 3.92 8.67 -0.59
N ILE A 395 3.71 9.10 0.64
CA ILE A 395 4.36 8.51 1.81
C ILE A 395 3.74 7.14 2.10
N ALA A 396 4.58 6.10 2.16
CA ALA A 396 4.20 4.77 2.61
C ALA A 396 4.36 4.64 4.14
N TYR A 397 5.46 5.18 4.69
CA TYR A 397 5.76 5.19 6.12
C TYR A 397 6.37 6.52 6.54
N ARG A 398 5.99 6.98 7.73
CA ARG A 398 6.47 8.22 8.31
C ARG A 398 6.63 8.15 9.83
N LEU A 399 7.41 9.04 10.38
CA LEU A 399 7.78 9.04 11.79
C LEU A 399 6.57 9.12 12.75
N ALA A 400 5.49 9.78 12.36
CA ALA A 400 4.27 9.80 13.19
C ALA A 400 3.66 8.42 13.42
N ASP A 401 3.78 7.51 12.45
CA ASP A 401 3.40 6.11 12.59
C ASP A 401 4.26 5.41 13.65
N THR A 402 5.57 5.67 13.61
CA THR A 402 6.52 5.18 14.63
C THR A 402 6.18 5.69 16.03
N TYR A 403 5.83 6.97 16.17
CA TYR A 403 5.42 7.54 17.46
C TYR A 403 4.19 6.83 18.03
N ILE A 404 3.15 6.61 17.21
CA ILE A 404 1.91 5.99 17.68
C ILE A 404 2.12 4.49 17.99
N LEU A 405 2.90 3.78 17.14
CA LEU A 405 3.28 2.40 17.40
C LEU A 405 4.12 2.28 18.68
N GLY A 406 5.10 3.17 18.86
CA GLY A 406 5.93 3.24 20.06
C GLY A 406 5.11 3.57 21.31
N ALA A 407 4.15 4.48 21.21
CA ALA A 407 3.22 4.78 22.31
C ALA A 407 2.42 3.53 22.72
N GLU A 408 1.88 2.78 21.76
CA GLU A 408 1.19 1.52 22.05
C GLU A 408 2.14 0.48 22.68
N ALA A 409 3.33 0.28 22.11
CA ALA A 409 4.30 -0.70 22.61
C ALA A 409 4.72 -0.39 24.05
N HIS A 410 5.01 0.86 24.38
CA HIS A 410 5.33 1.28 25.74
C HIS A 410 4.14 1.13 26.69
N TRP A 411 2.94 1.50 26.27
CA TRP A 411 1.72 1.32 27.06
C TRP A 411 1.49 -0.18 27.38
N ARG A 412 1.61 -1.06 26.38
CA ARG A 412 1.48 -2.52 26.57
C ARG A 412 2.52 -3.09 27.54
N LYS A 413 3.69 -2.48 27.62
CA LYS A 413 4.74 -2.85 28.59
C LYS A 413 4.52 -2.26 29.98
N GLY A 414 3.50 -1.42 30.19
CA GLY A 414 3.28 -0.71 31.44
C GLY A 414 4.13 0.55 31.63
N ASN A 415 4.89 0.98 30.63
CA ASN A 415 5.65 2.24 30.64
C ASN A 415 4.77 3.39 30.17
N THR A 416 3.84 3.80 31.03
CA THR A 416 2.83 4.83 30.72
C THR A 416 3.45 6.20 30.47
N GLU A 417 4.54 6.56 31.14
CA GLU A 417 5.22 7.84 30.98
C GLU A 417 5.74 8.00 29.56
N LYS A 418 6.49 7.00 29.07
CA LYS A 418 7.05 7.02 27.70
C LYS A 418 5.94 6.92 26.64
N ALA A 419 4.90 6.16 26.92
CA ALA A 419 3.73 6.06 26.04
C ALA A 419 3.04 7.44 25.86
N LEU A 420 2.84 8.18 26.98
CA LEU A 420 2.29 9.54 26.96
C LEU A 420 3.22 10.53 26.24
N GLU A 421 4.53 10.46 26.49
CA GLU A 421 5.51 11.31 25.80
C GLU A 421 5.35 11.19 24.27
N TYR A 422 5.27 9.97 23.75
CA TYR A 422 5.15 9.73 22.31
C TYR A 422 3.77 10.13 21.75
N LEU A 423 2.71 9.83 22.46
CA LEU A 423 1.37 10.25 22.05
C LEU A 423 1.24 11.78 22.03
N ASN A 424 1.79 12.45 23.05
CA ASN A 424 1.74 13.91 23.21
C ASN A 424 2.61 14.64 22.18
N ALA A 425 3.69 14.06 21.70
CA ALA A 425 4.45 14.65 20.60
C ALA A 425 3.59 14.84 19.34
N ILE A 426 2.71 13.89 19.02
CA ILE A 426 1.76 13.99 17.89
C ILE A 426 0.65 15.00 18.20
N ARG A 427 0.08 14.98 19.41
CA ARG A 427 -1.00 15.87 19.83
C ARG A 427 -0.57 17.35 19.83
N LEU A 428 0.57 17.63 20.44
CA LEU A 428 1.14 19.01 20.52
C LEU A 428 1.43 19.56 19.12
N ARG A 429 2.01 18.74 18.23
CA ARG A 429 2.22 19.14 16.84
C ARG A 429 0.91 19.53 16.16
N ALA A 430 -0.17 18.80 16.43
CA ALA A 430 -1.50 19.09 15.89
C ALA A 430 -2.17 20.33 16.52
N GLY A 431 -1.60 20.89 17.58
CA GLY A 431 -2.17 22.03 18.32
C GLY A 431 -3.11 21.65 19.45
N LEU A 432 -3.16 20.36 19.79
CA LEU A 432 -3.97 19.87 20.91
C LEU A 432 -3.18 19.94 22.22
N GLU A 433 -3.90 19.94 23.34
CA GLU A 433 -3.31 19.84 24.67
C GLU A 433 -2.76 18.42 24.91
N GLU A 434 -1.81 18.33 25.85
CA GLU A 434 -1.28 17.03 26.27
C GLU A 434 -2.38 16.18 26.91
N ALA A 435 -2.38 14.90 26.56
CA ALA A 435 -3.14 13.90 27.29
C ALA A 435 -2.45 13.60 28.63
N THR A 436 -3.21 13.50 29.70
CA THR A 436 -2.71 13.14 31.03
C THR A 436 -2.86 11.65 31.34
N THR A 437 -3.64 10.95 30.53
CA THR A 437 -3.88 9.51 30.64
C THR A 437 -3.80 8.86 29.27
N ILE A 438 -3.46 7.59 29.21
CA ILE A 438 -3.39 6.80 27.98
C ILE A 438 -4.03 5.44 28.21
N ASP A 439 -4.87 5.06 27.28
CA ASP A 439 -5.48 3.73 27.17
C ASP A 439 -5.57 3.32 25.70
N LEU A 440 -6.12 2.15 25.42
CA LEU A 440 -6.28 1.67 24.06
C LEU A 440 -7.17 2.59 23.21
N GLN A 441 -8.22 3.18 23.79
CA GLN A 441 -9.12 4.09 23.07
C GLN A 441 -8.40 5.39 22.68
N ALA A 442 -7.62 5.97 23.58
CA ALA A 442 -6.82 7.16 23.31
C ALA A 442 -5.81 6.92 22.16
N ILE A 443 -5.16 5.74 22.14
CA ILE A 443 -4.27 5.32 21.06
C ILE A 443 -5.05 5.15 19.74
N MET A 444 -6.21 4.48 19.77
CA MET A 444 -7.06 4.29 18.60
C MET A 444 -7.53 5.61 18.00
N ASP A 445 -7.91 6.56 18.85
CA ASP A 445 -8.41 7.88 18.43
C ASP A 445 -7.29 8.74 17.85
N GLU A 446 -6.09 8.73 18.45
CA GLU A 446 -4.96 9.47 17.92
C GLU A 446 -4.45 8.85 16.61
N TYR A 447 -4.44 7.51 16.52
CA TYR A 447 -4.18 6.80 15.27
C TYR A 447 -5.17 7.23 14.17
N ALA A 448 -6.46 7.31 14.47
CA ALA A 448 -7.49 7.72 13.54
C ALA A 448 -7.29 9.16 13.06
N ARG A 449 -7.04 10.11 13.99
CA ARG A 449 -6.80 11.51 13.65
C ARG A 449 -5.55 11.70 12.79
N GLU A 450 -4.47 11.04 13.16
CA GLU A 450 -3.16 11.25 12.52
C GLU A 450 -3.01 10.46 11.22
N LEU A 451 -3.32 9.17 11.23
CA LEU A 451 -3.00 8.21 10.17
C LEU A 451 -4.21 7.80 9.33
N CYS A 452 -5.32 8.55 9.39
CA CYS A 452 -6.51 8.24 8.59
C CYS A 452 -6.14 8.14 7.10
N PHE A 453 -6.67 7.10 6.46
CA PHE A 453 -6.50 6.83 5.02
C PHE A 453 -5.04 6.72 4.55
N GLU A 454 -4.14 6.18 5.39
CA GLU A 454 -2.77 5.84 5.00
C GLU A 454 -2.56 4.32 4.82
N GLY A 455 -3.64 3.55 4.68
CA GLY A 455 -3.62 2.13 4.31
C GLY A 455 -3.24 1.15 5.42
N LYS A 456 -3.16 1.59 6.69
CA LYS A 456 -2.69 0.76 7.81
C LYS A 456 -3.73 0.52 8.90
N ARG A 457 -4.81 1.32 8.96
CA ARG A 457 -5.85 1.23 10.00
C ARG A 457 -6.47 -0.15 10.10
N TRP A 458 -6.71 -0.82 8.98
CA TRP A 458 -7.28 -2.16 8.92
C TRP A 458 -6.41 -3.17 9.67
N PHE A 459 -5.10 -3.18 9.41
CA PHE A 459 -4.13 -4.06 10.06
C PHE A 459 -3.99 -3.75 11.55
N PHE A 460 -3.97 -2.47 11.93
CA PHE A 460 -3.94 -2.06 13.32
C PHE A 460 -5.17 -2.59 14.09
N LEU A 461 -6.38 -2.38 13.57
CA LEU A 461 -7.61 -2.84 14.21
C LEU A 461 -7.71 -4.37 14.27
N LYS A 462 -7.26 -5.08 13.21
CA LYS A 462 -7.17 -6.55 13.23
C LYS A 462 -6.25 -7.03 14.33
N ARG A 463 -5.04 -6.48 14.42
CA ARG A 463 -4.03 -6.87 15.40
C ARG A 463 -4.49 -6.69 16.86
N ILE A 464 -5.20 -5.62 17.14
CA ILE A 464 -5.73 -5.35 18.49
C ILE A 464 -7.11 -5.98 18.76
N GLY A 465 -7.64 -6.80 17.83
CA GLY A 465 -8.92 -7.50 17.97
C GLY A 465 -10.15 -6.59 17.92
N LYS A 466 -10.05 -5.38 17.33
CA LYS A 466 -11.13 -4.40 17.28
C LYS A 466 -11.75 -4.22 15.89
N LEU A 467 -11.27 -4.91 14.86
CA LEU A 467 -11.68 -4.66 13.48
C LEU A 467 -13.19 -4.87 13.27
N VAL A 468 -13.73 -6.01 13.69
CA VAL A 468 -15.16 -6.35 13.50
C VAL A 468 -16.06 -5.38 14.25
N GLU A 469 -15.76 -5.12 15.53
CA GLU A 469 -16.52 -4.18 16.37
C GLU A 469 -16.54 -2.78 15.73
N GLN A 470 -15.39 -2.25 15.35
CA GLN A 470 -15.24 -0.89 14.84
C GLN A 470 -15.89 -0.72 13.47
N VAL A 471 -15.68 -1.68 12.56
CA VAL A 471 -16.32 -1.66 11.23
C VAL A 471 -17.83 -1.72 11.34
N ASN A 472 -18.39 -2.64 12.12
CA ASN A 472 -19.84 -2.76 12.30
C ASN A 472 -20.44 -1.50 12.90
N LYS A 473 -19.72 -0.83 13.79
CA LYS A 473 -20.19 0.37 14.45
C LYS A 473 -20.15 1.60 13.54
N TYR A 474 -19.09 1.77 12.74
CA TYR A 474 -18.79 3.04 12.12
C TYR A 474 -18.67 3.03 10.60
N HIS A 475 -18.28 1.92 9.95
CA HIS A 475 -18.19 1.88 8.50
C HIS A 475 -19.56 2.06 7.84
N ARG A 476 -19.61 2.90 6.80
CA ARG A 476 -20.86 3.24 6.12
C ARG A 476 -20.70 3.12 4.61
N PHE A 477 -21.82 2.91 3.91
CA PHE A 477 -21.88 2.97 2.46
C PHE A 477 -23.20 3.62 2.02
N GLY A 478 -23.18 4.25 0.84
CA GLY A 478 -24.35 4.90 0.26
C GLY A 478 -23.98 5.84 -0.87
N SER A 479 -24.94 6.17 -1.74
CA SER A 479 -24.74 7.13 -2.85
C SER A 479 -25.31 8.51 -2.56
N THR A 480 -26.27 8.60 -1.62
CA THR A 480 -26.92 9.84 -1.20
C THR A 480 -26.97 9.90 0.31
N THR A 481 -27.20 11.10 0.87
CA THR A 481 -27.36 11.30 2.32
C THR A 481 -28.48 10.46 2.93
N SER A 482 -29.55 10.19 2.17
CA SER A 482 -30.68 9.36 2.60
C SER A 482 -30.48 7.85 2.41
N SER A 483 -29.47 7.43 1.62
CA SER A 483 -29.19 6.03 1.33
C SER A 483 -28.05 5.44 2.15
N ILE A 484 -27.51 6.18 3.11
CA ILE A 484 -26.40 5.75 3.97
C ILE A 484 -26.85 4.57 4.85
N GLN A 485 -26.09 3.48 4.79
CA GLN A 485 -26.31 2.25 5.54
C GLN A 485 -25.04 1.81 6.25
N GLY A 486 -25.22 1.04 7.33
CA GLY A 486 -24.11 0.37 8.03
C GLY A 486 -23.65 -0.89 7.30
N THR A 487 -22.39 -1.21 7.48
CA THR A 487 -21.79 -2.47 7.00
C THR A 487 -21.91 -3.55 8.07
N THR A 488 -22.06 -4.81 7.65
CA THR A 488 -22.03 -5.97 8.55
C THR A 488 -20.83 -6.85 8.19
N MET A 489 -19.81 -6.79 9.05
CA MET A 489 -18.64 -7.65 8.99
C MET A 489 -18.81 -8.83 9.95
N LYS A 490 -18.49 -10.04 9.51
CA LYS A 490 -18.48 -11.24 10.35
C LYS A 490 -17.08 -11.54 10.86
N ASP A 491 -16.97 -12.27 11.96
CA ASP A 491 -15.68 -12.56 12.63
C ASP A 491 -14.65 -13.22 11.71
N TYR A 492 -15.07 -14.15 10.84
CA TYR A 492 -14.14 -14.80 9.92
C TYR A 492 -13.53 -13.87 8.87
N MET A 493 -14.17 -12.73 8.58
CA MET A 493 -13.73 -11.77 7.56
C MET A 493 -12.50 -10.95 7.99
N VAL A 494 -12.00 -11.13 9.21
CA VAL A 494 -10.72 -10.55 9.65
C VAL A 494 -9.52 -11.15 8.89
N ARG A 495 -9.70 -12.28 8.24
CA ARG A 495 -8.76 -12.89 7.32
C ARG A 495 -9.39 -12.97 5.94
N TRP A 496 -8.59 -12.78 4.92
CA TRP A 496 -9.07 -12.85 3.56
C TRP A 496 -9.10 -14.30 3.04
N PRO A 497 -10.01 -14.60 2.09
CA PRO A 497 -9.98 -15.90 1.42
C PRO A 497 -8.73 -16.00 0.54
N ILE A 498 -8.14 -17.19 0.52
CA ILE A 498 -7.11 -17.51 -0.47
C ILE A 498 -7.80 -17.58 -1.84
N PRO A 499 -7.22 -16.99 -2.90
CA PRO A 499 -7.84 -16.97 -4.22
C PRO A 499 -8.15 -18.37 -4.71
N GLN A 500 -9.35 -18.61 -5.24
CA GLN A 500 -9.79 -19.94 -5.65
C GLN A 500 -8.82 -20.58 -6.66
N ALA A 501 -8.33 -19.79 -7.63
CA ALA A 501 -7.37 -20.30 -8.61
C ALA A 501 -6.06 -20.80 -7.98
N GLN A 502 -5.66 -20.24 -6.82
CA GLN A 502 -4.48 -20.70 -6.08
C GLN A 502 -4.77 -21.98 -5.30
N ILE A 503 -5.95 -22.08 -4.68
CA ILE A 503 -6.41 -23.34 -4.05
C ILE A 503 -6.43 -24.46 -5.09
N ASP A 504 -7.00 -24.21 -6.26
CA ASP A 504 -7.08 -25.19 -7.34
C ASP A 504 -5.69 -25.62 -7.84
N ALA A 505 -4.75 -24.67 -7.95
CA ALA A 505 -3.38 -24.94 -8.38
C ALA A 505 -2.56 -25.69 -7.33
N MET A 506 -2.76 -25.40 -6.05
CA MET A 506 -2.03 -26.03 -4.94
C MET A 506 -2.66 -27.36 -4.47
N GLY A 507 -3.85 -27.70 -4.92
CA GLY A 507 -4.53 -28.96 -4.69
C GLY A 507 -4.91 -29.24 -3.23
N THR A 508 -3.94 -29.40 -2.35
CA THR A 508 -4.14 -29.77 -0.92
C THR A 508 -4.11 -28.59 0.04
N PHE A 509 -3.81 -27.38 -0.42
CA PHE A 509 -3.72 -26.22 0.45
C PHE A 509 -5.10 -25.82 1.00
N PRO A 510 -5.28 -25.68 2.31
CA PRO A 510 -6.61 -25.42 2.87
C PRO A 510 -7.04 -23.97 2.67
N GLN A 511 -8.32 -23.78 2.36
CA GLN A 511 -8.94 -22.45 2.39
C GLN A 511 -9.05 -21.94 3.83
N ASN A 512 -9.05 -20.64 4.03
CA ASN A 512 -9.34 -20.02 5.31
C ASN A 512 -10.76 -20.39 5.76
N PRO A 513 -10.98 -20.69 7.06
CA PRO A 513 -12.26 -21.18 7.56
C PRO A 513 -13.43 -20.26 7.19
N GLN A 514 -14.55 -20.86 6.83
CA GLN A 514 -15.84 -20.24 6.46
C GLN A 514 -15.89 -19.56 5.07
N TYR A 515 -14.83 -19.69 4.29
CA TYR A 515 -14.83 -19.33 2.86
C TYR A 515 -15.00 -20.55 1.95
#